data_dc028af332df6c1405e4706da20f5d38
#
_entry.id   dc028af332df6c1405e4706da20f5d38
#
_cell.length_a   1.000
_cell.length_b   1.000
_cell.length_c   1.000
_cell.angle_alpha   90.00
_cell.angle_beta   90.00
_cell.angle_gamma   90.00
#
_symmetry.space_group_name_H-M   'P 1'
#
loop_
_entity.id
_entity.type
_entity.pdbx_description
1 polymer ?
#
loop_
_entity_poly.entity_id
_entity_poly.type
_entity_poly.pdbx_seq_one_letter_code
_entity_poly.pdbx_strand_id
1 'polypeptide(L)'
;MDRRGTTERGYTTSVPAAADAPVAALEAAEVSKVWGDGTRALRGVSLQVAAGETLALVGESGSGKTTLLRLFNRLVEPTAGEARVGGRAVAGLDPIALRRGIGYVPQDGGLLPHWRVDRNVEMVPRLLGWDKRRRAERRREMLVLVGLDPDRHASRYPAELSGGQRQRVALARALAADPPVVLLDEPFSALDALTRLELHGEFLALKRRLGKTTVLVTHDLGEAFRLADRIGVMRAGELLQLGRPAELLAAPANDYVRELLALRTGSD
;
A
#
# COMPACT_ATOMS: atom_id res chain seq x y z
N MET A 1 1.62 3.55 79.24
CA MET A 1 0.69 2.75 78.39
C MET A 1 0.90 3.12 76.95
N ASP A 2 1.54 2.24 76.28
CA ASP A 2 2.14 2.34 74.97
C ASP A 2 1.09 1.98 73.91
N ARG A 3 0.92 2.77 72.85
CA ARG A 3 0.27 2.34 71.59
C ARG A 3 1.07 2.87 70.41
N ARG A 4 1.85 1.99 69.85
CA ARG A 4 2.59 2.14 68.58
C ARG A 4 1.58 2.17 67.41
N GLY A 5 1.61 3.24 66.62
CA GLY A 5 0.98 3.32 65.33
C GLY A 5 1.87 2.82 64.21
N THR A 6 1.48 1.72 63.60
CA THR A 6 2.13 1.13 62.43
C THR A 6 1.75 1.92 61.18
N THR A 7 2.72 2.56 60.53
CA THR A 7 2.59 3.22 59.23
C THR A 7 2.69 2.16 58.14
N GLU A 8 1.61 1.86 57.48
CA GLU A 8 1.58 1.10 56.24
C GLU A 8 2.15 1.97 55.09
N ARG A 9 3.26 1.56 54.54
CA ARG A 9 3.79 2.11 53.32
C ARG A 9 3.07 1.45 52.15
N GLY A 10 2.14 2.21 51.52
CA GLY A 10 1.52 1.85 50.23
C GLY A 10 2.59 1.86 49.15
N TYR A 11 2.90 0.70 48.60
CA TYR A 11 3.63 0.57 47.33
C TYR A 11 2.68 0.91 46.18
N THR A 12 2.75 2.13 45.71
CA THR A 12 2.18 2.48 44.40
C THR A 12 3.12 1.95 43.32
N THR A 13 2.78 0.79 42.75
CA THR A 13 3.39 0.32 41.51
C THR A 13 2.91 1.24 40.39
N SER A 14 3.72 2.23 40.05
CA SER A 14 3.57 2.98 38.80
C SER A 14 3.83 2.00 37.64
N VAL A 15 2.77 1.66 36.91
CA VAL A 15 2.87 1.02 35.60
C VAL A 15 3.66 1.99 34.71
N PRO A 16 4.80 1.57 34.11
CA PRO A 16 5.49 2.45 33.19
C PRO A 16 4.57 2.73 31.99
N ALA A 17 4.37 4.01 31.69
CA ALA A 17 3.70 4.45 30.47
C ALA A 17 4.33 3.71 29.29
N ALA A 18 3.49 3.12 28.43
CA ALA A 18 3.93 2.47 27.21
C ALA A 18 4.82 3.45 26.44
N ALA A 19 6.10 3.09 26.27
CA ALA A 19 7.02 3.86 25.46
C ALA A 19 6.38 4.07 24.09
N ASP A 20 6.45 5.30 23.54
CA ASP A 20 5.93 5.73 22.27
C ASP A 20 6.21 4.70 21.17
N ALA A 21 5.24 3.84 20.89
CA ALA A 21 5.31 3.00 19.71
C ALA A 21 5.32 3.92 18.48
N PRO A 22 6.22 3.72 17.51
CA PRO A 22 6.29 4.57 16.33
C PRO A 22 4.92 4.63 15.66
N VAL A 23 4.43 5.84 15.39
CA VAL A 23 3.12 6.05 14.78
C VAL A 23 3.07 5.30 13.46
N ALA A 24 2.11 4.38 13.31
CA ALA A 24 1.92 3.65 12.07
C ALA A 24 1.66 4.62 10.90
N ALA A 25 2.31 4.36 9.76
CA ALA A 25 2.07 5.17 8.57
C ALA A 25 0.65 4.98 8.03
N LEU A 26 0.12 3.75 8.14
CA LEU A 26 -1.26 3.40 7.81
C LEU A 26 -1.83 2.50 8.92
N GLU A 27 -3.10 2.72 9.24
CA GLU A 27 -3.83 1.91 10.20
C GLU A 27 -5.28 1.71 9.74
N ALA A 28 -5.76 0.50 9.87
CA ALA A 28 -7.17 0.15 9.81
C ALA A 28 -7.56 -0.42 11.18
N ALA A 29 -8.56 0.17 11.84
CA ALA A 29 -9.05 -0.24 13.15
C ALA A 29 -10.52 -0.68 13.01
N GLU A 30 -10.77 -1.99 13.13
CA GLU A 30 -12.09 -2.63 13.05
C GLU A 30 -12.93 -2.18 11.84
N VAL A 31 -12.26 -1.95 10.68
CA VAL A 31 -12.94 -1.42 9.50
C VAL A 31 -13.87 -2.45 8.88
N SER A 32 -15.11 -2.03 8.68
CA SER A 32 -16.13 -2.80 7.96
C SER A 32 -16.66 -2.00 6.78
N LYS A 33 -17.01 -2.69 5.69
CA LYS A 33 -17.66 -2.08 4.53
C LYS A 33 -18.79 -2.94 4.02
N VAL A 34 -19.98 -2.35 4.02
CA VAL A 34 -21.18 -2.90 3.37
C VAL A 34 -21.58 -1.98 2.24
N TRP A 35 -21.77 -2.52 1.05
CA TRP A 35 -22.25 -1.78 -0.11
C TRP A 35 -23.78 -1.64 -0.08
N GLY A 36 -24.32 -0.76 -0.90
CA GLY A 36 -25.77 -0.48 -0.96
C GLY A 36 -26.63 -1.69 -1.35
N ASP A 37 -26.06 -2.69 -2.03
CA ASP A 37 -26.69 -3.97 -2.38
C ASP A 37 -26.62 -5.01 -1.24
N GLY A 38 -26.08 -4.65 -0.08
CA GLY A 38 -25.91 -5.54 1.09
C GLY A 38 -24.61 -6.36 1.07
N THR A 39 -23.79 -6.27 0.01
CA THR A 39 -22.53 -7.00 -0.07
C THR A 39 -21.56 -6.52 1.00
N ARG A 40 -21.07 -7.45 1.85
CA ARG A 40 -20.08 -7.18 2.91
C ARG A 40 -18.68 -7.34 2.36
N ALA A 41 -18.07 -6.25 1.93
CA ALA A 41 -16.71 -6.25 1.38
C ALA A 41 -15.61 -6.33 2.44
N LEU A 42 -15.85 -5.80 3.65
CA LEU A 42 -14.94 -5.89 4.81
C LEU A 42 -15.72 -6.16 6.09
N ARG A 43 -15.10 -6.92 7.02
CA ARG A 43 -15.71 -7.40 8.27
C ARG A 43 -14.74 -7.24 9.44
N GLY A 44 -14.69 -6.06 10.05
CA GLY A 44 -13.88 -5.79 11.25
C GLY A 44 -12.37 -5.96 11.03
N VAL A 45 -11.85 -5.54 9.88
CA VAL A 45 -10.43 -5.70 9.56
C VAL A 45 -9.60 -4.72 10.37
N SER A 46 -8.58 -5.25 11.08
CA SER A 46 -7.60 -4.46 11.82
C SER A 46 -6.18 -4.79 11.35
N LEU A 47 -5.43 -3.76 10.96
CA LEU A 47 -4.01 -3.87 10.62
C LEU A 47 -3.29 -2.53 10.78
N GLN A 48 -1.96 -2.61 10.91
CA GLN A 48 -1.07 -1.46 10.89
C GLN A 48 0.10 -1.72 9.92
N VAL A 49 0.55 -0.65 9.25
CA VAL A 49 1.72 -0.66 8.37
C VAL A 49 2.71 0.38 8.90
N ALA A 50 3.91 -0.07 9.21
CA ALA A 50 4.96 0.81 9.72
C ALA A 50 5.50 1.74 8.62
N ALA A 51 6.13 2.85 9.00
CA ALA A 51 6.80 3.73 8.05
C ALA A 51 7.94 2.97 7.32
N GLY A 52 7.96 3.07 5.99
CA GLY A 52 8.94 2.39 5.14
C GLY A 52 8.66 0.89 4.90
N GLU A 53 7.63 0.33 5.54
CA GLU A 53 7.23 -1.07 5.34
C GLU A 53 6.49 -1.27 4.02
N THR A 54 6.71 -2.41 3.39
CA THR A 54 5.89 -2.91 2.27
C THR A 54 4.99 -4.05 2.77
N LEU A 55 3.69 -3.81 2.80
CA LEU A 55 2.66 -4.80 3.09
C LEU A 55 2.04 -5.31 1.78
N ALA A 56 2.04 -6.63 1.56
CA ALA A 56 1.22 -7.23 0.51
C ALA A 56 -0.10 -7.75 1.08
N LEU A 57 -1.20 -7.50 0.38
CA LEU A 57 -2.51 -8.10 0.65
C LEU A 57 -2.79 -9.15 -0.42
N VAL A 58 -2.97 -10.39 -0.01
CA VAL A 58 -3.22 -11.54 -0.90
C VAL A 58 -4.55 -12.23 -0.57
N GLY A 59 -5.10 -12.97 -1.52
CA GLY A 59 -6.35 -13.72 -1.39
C GLY A 59 -7.13 -13.73 -2.69
N GLU A 60 -8.23 -14.47 -2.72
CA GLU A 60 -9.10 -14.63 -3.89
C GLU A 60 -9.68 -13.30 -4.39
N SER A 61 -10.15 -13.29 -5.64
CA SER A 61 -10.93 -12.17 -6.16
C SER A 61 -12.18 -11.96 -5.29
N GLY A 62 -12.51 -10.69 -5.01
CA GLY A 62 -13.64 -10.36 -4.12
C GLY A 62 -13.36 -10.51 -2.62
N SER A 63 -12.15 -10.87 -2.18
CA SER A 63 -11.82 -11.00 -0.75
C SER A 63 -11.73 -9.68 0.02
N GLY A 64 -11.86 -8.52 -0.64
CA GLY A 64 -11.88 -7.20 0.01
C GLY A 64 -10.57 -6.40 -0.07
N LYS A 65 -9.48 -6.94 -0.66
CA LYS A 65 -8.14 -6.30 -0.75
C LYS A 65 -8.18 -4.88 -1.32
N THR A 66 -8.72 -4.73 -2.51
CA THR A 66 -8.87 -3.42 -3.19
C THR A 66 -9.76 -2.46 -2.40
N THR A 67 -10.81 -2.97 -1.74
CA THR A 67 -11.67 -2.16 -0.88
C THR A 67 -10.88 -1.63 0.32
N LEU A 68 -10.11 -2.49 1.00
CA LEU A 68 -9.26 -2.10 2.12
C LEU A 68 -8.19 -1.08 1.70
N LEU A 69 -7.50 -1.31 0.58
CA LEU A 69 -6.52 -0.37 0.03
C LEU A 69 -7.14 1.00 -0.25
N ARG A 70 -8.35 1.03 -0.82
CA ARG A 70 -9.05 2.27 -1.18
C ARG A 70 -9.62 3.06 0.00
N LEU A 71 -9.67 2.49 1.20
CA LEU A 71 -9.98 3.25 2.41
C LEU A 71 -8.90 4.28 2.73
N PHE A 72 -7.61 3.93 2.54
CA PHE A 72 -6.49 4.81 2.88
C PHE A 72 -6.41 6.08 2.01
N ASN A 73 -6.90 6.05 0.78
CA ASN A 73 -6.98 7.24 -0.07
C ASN A 73 -8.39 7.85 -0.15
N ARG A 74 -9.30 7.39 0.71
CA ARG A 74 -10.69 7.85 0.79
C ARG A 74 -11.45 7.76 -0.55
N LEU A 75 -11.11 6.77 -1.40
CA LEU A 75 -11.93 6.41 -2.57
C LEU A 75 -13.11 5.56 -2.15
N VAL A 76 -13.01 4.91 -0.99
CA VAL A 76 -14.08 4.18 -0.31
C VAL A 76 -14.12 4.69 1.13
N GLU A 77 -15.31 4.86 1.70
CA GLU A 77 -15.50 5.16 3.11
C GLU A 77 -15.97 3.90 3.85
N PRO A 78 -15.46 3.62 5.06
CA PRO A 78 -15.91 2.49 5.84
C PRO A 78 -17.36 2.71 6.31
N THR A 79 -18.11 1.62 6.53
CA THR A 79 -19.43 1.65 7.16
C THR A 79 -19.31 1.66 8.68
N ALA A 80 -18.25 1.05 9.22
CA ALA A 80 -17.88 1.07 10.64
C ALA A 80 -16.36 0.95 10.77
N GLY A 81 -15.82 1.32 11.94
CA GLY A 81 -14.39 1.38 12.19
C GLY A 81 -13.74 2.61 11.57
N GLU A 82 -12.42 2.69 11.62
CA GLU A 82 -11.66 3.87 11.21
C GLU A 82 -10.39 3.50 10.44
N ALA A 83 -10.11 4.22 9.34
CA ALA A 83 -8.81 4.19 8.67
C ALA A 83 -8.01 5.45 9.00
N ARG A 84 -6.68 5.32 9.21
CA ARG A 84 -5.78 6.42 9.52
C ARG A 84 -4.57 6.44 8.59
N VAL A 85 -4.09 7.63 8.29
CA VAL A 85 -2.86 7.90 7.53
C VAL A 85 -2.01 8.86 8.33
N GLY A 86 -0.78 8.47 8.69
CA GLY A 86 0.10 9.26 9.54
C GLY A 86 -0.54 9.61 10.89
N GLY A 87 -1.24 8.66 11.50
CA GLY A 87 -1.97 8.82 12.77
C GLY A 87 -3.26 9.64 12.70
N ARG A 88 -3.63 10.19 11.53
CA ARG A 88 -4.82 11.05 11.35
C ARG A 88 -5.96 10.27 10.71
N ALA A 89 -7.16 10.36 11.28
CA ALA A 89 -8.37 9.74 10.73
C ALA A 89 -8.65 10.24 9.30
N VAL A 90 -8.76 9.32 8.35
CA VAL A 90 -8.99 9.63 6.93
C VAL A 90 -10.30 10.38 6.71
N ALA A 91 -11.34 10.06 7.49
CA ALA A 91 -12.66 10.70 7.41
C ALA A 91 -12.61 12.23 7.69
N GLY A 92 -11.68 12.66 8.55
CA GLY A 92 -11.48 14.08 8.92
C GLY A 92 -10.56 14.87 7.99
N LEU A 93 -9.96 14.22 6.98
CA LEU A 93 -9.03 14.89 6.07
C LEU A 93 -9.75 15.40 4.82
N ASP A 94 -9.29 16.52 4.26
CA ASP A 94 -9.71 16.90 2.92
C ASP A 94 -9.31 15.83 1.90
N PRO A 95 -10.26 15.23 1.17
CA PRO A 95 -9.98 14.11 0.27
C PRO A 95 -9.06 14.48 -0.90
N ILE A 96 -9.06 15.74 -1.32
CA ILE A 96 -8.19 16.22 -2.41
C ILE A 96 -6.75 16.32 -1.90
N ALA A 97 -6.53 16.93 -0.75
CA ALA A 97 -5.21 17.04 -0.14
C ALA A 97 -4.64 15.65 0.21
N LEU A 98 -5.47 14.76 0.79
CA LEU A 98 -5.07 13.37 1.09
C LEU A 98 -4.60 12.64 -0.17
N ARG A 99 -5.40 12.63 -1.24
CA ARG A 99 -5.07 11.94 -2.50
C ARG A 99 -3.85 12.51 -3.21
N ARG A 100 -3.58 13.82 -3.07
CA ARG A 100 -2.35 14.43 -3.59
C ARG A 100 -1.11 14.04 -2.80
N GLY A 101 -1.27 13.65 -1.53
CA GLY A 101 -0.20 13.19 -0.65
C GLY A 101 0.07 11.68 -0.72
N ILE A 102 -0.72 10.91 -1.47
CA ILE A 102 -0.60 9.46 -1.60
C ILE A 102 -0.36 9.09 -3.07
N GLY A 103 0.68 8.31 -3.34
CA GLY A 103 0.88 7.69 -4.66
C GLY A 103 -0.12 6.56 -4.85
N TYR A 104 -0.85 6.54 -5.96
CA TYR A 104 -1.80 5.48 -6.24
C TYR A 104 -1.68 4.97 -7.67
N VAL A 105 -1.51 3.66 -7.81
CA VAL A 105 -1.54 2.94 -9.08
C VAL A 105 -2.75 2.01 -9.04
N PRO A 106 -3.83 2.30 -9.77
CA PRO A 106 -4.97 1.40 -9.92
C PRO A 106 -4.63 0.22 -10.85
N GLN A 107 -5.45 -0.82 -10.84
CA GLN A 107 -5.23 -2.08 -11.56
C GLN A 107 -5.00 -1.90 -13.08
N ASP A 108 -5.65 -0.93 -13.71
CA ASP A 108 -5.50 -0.58 -15.13
C ASP A 108 -4.34 0.41 -15.40
N GLY A 109 -3.53 0.73 -14.37
CA GLY A 109 -2.50 1.77 -14.40
C GLY A 109 -3.07 3.20 -14.35
N GLY A 110 -4.33 3.41 -14.73
CA GLY A 110 -5.06 4.68 -14.61
C GLY A 110 -4.45 5.85 -15.38
N LEU A 111 -3.66 5.61 -16.42
CA LEU A 111 -3.10 6.69 -17.24
C LEU A 111 -4.21 7.38 -18.05
N LEU A 112 -4.13 8.71 -18.14
CA LEU A 112 -5.05 9.49 -18.97
C LEU A 112 -4.68 9.27 -20.45
N PRO A 113 -5.54 8.62 -21.24
CA PRO A 113 -5.19 8.15 -22.60
C PRO A 113 -4.96 9.29 -23.58
N HIS A 114 -5.60 10.44 -23.36
CA HIS A 114 -5.47 11.65 -24.18
C HIS A 114 -4.33 12.58 -23.73
N TRP A 115 -3.54 12.17 -22.70
CA TRP A 115 -2.37 12.88 -22.25
C TRP A 115 -1.10 12.10 -22.59
N ARG A 116 -0.09 12.82 -23.02
CA ARG A 116 1.24 12.25 -23.19
C ARG A 116 1.82 11.79 -21.85
N VAL A 117 2.85 10.97 -21.91
CA VAL A 117 3.59 10.49 -20.74
C VAL A 117 4.07 11.64 -19.84
N ASP A 118 4.64 12.71 -20.44
CA ASP A 118 5.09 13.88 -19.70
C ASP A 118 3.99 14.49 -18.84
N ARG A 119 2.80 14.69 -19.41
CA ARG A 119 1.63 15.22 -18.71
C ARG A 119 1.07 14.27 -17.66
N ASN A 120 1.07 12.97 -17.95
CA ASN A 120 0.64 11.95 -16.99
C ASN A 120 1.55 11.99 -15.74
N VAL A 121 2.87 11.98 -15.90
CA VAL A 121 3.83 12.01 -14.78
C VAL A 121 3.75 13.34 -14.01
N GLU A 122 3.61 14.47 -14.70
CA GLU A 122 3.52 15.78 -14.08
C GLU A 122 2.16 16.09 -13.42
N MET A 123 1.17 15.20 -13.48
CA MET A 123 -0.20 15.47 -13.05
C MET A 123 -0.27 15.98 -11.61
N VAL A 124 0.21 15.20 -10.65
CA VAL A 124 0.14 15.60 -9.23
C VAL A 124 1.05 16.77 -8.89
N PRO A 125 2.33 16.81 -9.32
CA PRO A 125 3.16 18.01 -9.18
C PRO A 125 2.51 19.30 -9.70
N ARG A 126 1.79 19.21 -10.83
CA ARG A 126 1.05 20.35 -11.39
C ARG A 126 -0.11 20.79 -10.49
N LEU A 127 -0.87 19.84 -9.95
CA LEU A 127 -1.97 20.11 -9.01
C LEU A 127 -1.47 20.66 -7.67
N LEU A 128 -0.21 20.42 -7.32
CA LEU A 128 0.48 20.97 -6.16
C LEU A 128 1.10 22.37 -6.44
N GLY A 129 0.93 22.91 -7.66
CA GLY A 129 1.42 24.24 -8.02
C GLY A 129 2.92 24.32 -8.27
N TRP A 130 3.62 23.17 -8.50
CA TRP A 130 5.04 23.23 -8.82
C TRP A 130 5.28 23.97 -10.13
N ASP A 131 6.35 24.79 -10.18
CA ASP A 131 6.74 25.51 -11.38
C ASP A 131 7.15 24.57 -12.54
N LYS A 132 7.19 25.10 -13.74
CA LYS A 132 7.44 24.32 -14.97
C LYS A 132 8.82 23.65 -14.97
N ARG A 133 9.86 24.32 -14.44
CA ARG A 133 11.23 23.79 -14.42
C ARG A 133 11.30 22.60 -13.46
N ARG A 134 10.83 22.75 -12.23
CA ARG A 134 10.81 21.69 -11.22
C ARG A 134 10.03 20.47 -11.70
N ARG A 135 8.86 20.67 -12.35
CA ARG A 135 8.09 19.55 -12.93
C ARG A 135 8.86 18.81 -14.01
N ALA A 136 9.53 19.52 -14.92
CA ALA A 136 10.30 18.92 -16.00
C ALA A 136 11.50 18.12 -15.48
N GLU A 137 12.22 18.65 -14.49
CA GLU A 137 13.33 17.98 -13.80
C GLU A 137 12.81 16.70 -13.11
N ARG A 138 11.75 16.81 -12.33
CA ARG A 138 11.14 15.67 -11.60
C ARG A 138 10.60 14.60 -12.56
N ARG A 139 9.93 14.98 -13.62
CA ARG A 139 9.48 14.04 -14.66
C ARG A 139 10.66 13.25 -15.23
N ARG A 140 11.75 13.93 -15.61
CA ARG A 140 12.94 13.26 -16.15
C ARG A 140 13.53 12.28 -15.13
N GLU A 141 13.67 12.71 -13.89
CA GLU A 141 14.11 11.86 -12.77
C GLU A 141 13.23 10.61 -12.63
N MET A 142 11.91 10.78 -12.62
CA MET A 142 10.97 9.67 -12.42
C MET A 142 10.97 8.69 -13.62
N LEU A 143 11.06 9.17 -14.85
CA LEU A 143 11.16 8.29 -16.01
C LEU A 143 12.46 7.48 -16.00
N VAL A 144 13.60 8.10 -15.69
CA VAL A 144 14.87 7.39 -15.50
C VAL A 144 14.77 6.37 -14.37
N LEU A 145 14.15 6.75 -13.25
CA LEU A 145 13.96 5.91 -12.06
C LEU A 145 13.22 4.60 -12.37
N VAL A 146 12.26 4.64 -13.29
CA VAL A 146 11.49 3.47 -13.74
C VAL A 146 12.03 2.84 -15.03
N GLY A 147 13.29 3.11 -15.40
CA GLY A 147 13.96 2.51 -16.56
C GLY A 147 13.40 2.95 -17.92
N LEU A 148 12.78 4.12 -18.02
CA LEU A 148 12.32 4.70 -19.28
C LEU A 148 13.20 5.88 -19.70
N ASP A 149 13.68 5.86 -20.95
CA ASP A 149 14.40 6.99 -21.54
C ASP A 149 13.43 8.19 -21.71
N PRO A 150 13.67 9.33 -21.02
CA PRO A 150 12.77 10.49 -21.07
C PRO A 150 12.66 11.09 -22.48
N ASP A 151 13.75 11.09 -23.25
CA ASP A 151 13.79 11.74 -24.57
C ASP A 151 12.99 10.92 -25.61
N ARG A 152 12.90 9.60 -25.42
CA ARG A 152 12.14 8.68 -26.27
C ARG A 152 10.68 8.52 -25.87
N HIS A 153 10.36 8.64 -24.58
CA HIS A 153 9.04 8.25 -24.06
C HIS A 153 8.16 9.43 -23.64
N ALA A 154 8.74 10.59 -23.24
CA ALA A 154 7.95 11.69 -22.67
C ALA A 154 6.86 12.23 -23.60
N SER A 155 7.10 12.24 -24.91
CA SER A 155 6.15 12.75 -25.91
C SER A 155 5.11 11.74 -26.39
N ARG A 156 5.25 10.45 -26.02
CA ARG A 156 4.35 9.38 -26.42
C ARG A 156 3.01 9.42 -25.66
N TYR A 157 1.99 8.87 -26.28
CA TYR A 157 0.70 8.61 -25.62
C TYR A 157 0.68 7.19 -25.04
N PRO A 158 -0.17 6.92 -24.03
CA PRO A 158 -0.29 5.58 -23.44
C PRO A 158 -0.55 4.46 -24.45
N ALA A 159 -1.31 4.74 -25.53
CA ALA A 159 -1.60 3.78 -26.60
C ALA A 159 -0.36 3.34 -27.38
N GLU A 160 0.72 4.14 -27.38
CA GLU A 160 1.97 3.87 -28.10
C GLU A 160 2.99 3.11 -27.23
N LEU A 161 2.62 2.72 -26.01
CA LEU A 161 3.46 2.04 -25.05
C LEU A 161 3.08 0.56 -24.94
N SER A 162 4.08 -0.30 -24.67
CA SER A 162 3.82 -1.68 -24.22
C SER A 162 3.13 -1.71 -22.86
N GLY A 163 2.57 -2.85 -22.47
CA GLY A 163 1.96 -3.03 -21.14
C GLY A 163 2.92 -2.67 -20.01
N GLY A 164 4.15 -3.20 -20.06
CA GLY A 164 5.18 -2.89 -19.06
C GLY A 164 5.59 -1.41 -19.06
N GLN A 165 5.71 -0.77 -20.23
CA GLN A 165 6.01 0.66 -20.29
C GLN A 165 4.86 1.50 -19.70
N ARG A 166 3.60 1.15 -19.93
CA ARG A 166 2.46 1.82 -19.29
C ARG A 166 2.53 1.70 -17.77
N GLN A 167 2.85 0.52 -17.26
CA GLN A 167 2.97 0.27 -15.83
C GLN A 167 4.11 1.09 -15.21
N ARG A 168 5.28 1.17 -15.87
CA ARG A 168 6.39 2.03 -15.44
C ARG A 168 5.99 3.51 -15.40
N VAL A 169 5.24 4.00 -16.39
CA VAL A 169 4.72 5.38 -16.38
C VAL A 169 3.73 5.60 -15.23
N ALA A 170 2.84 4.63 -14.96
CA ALA A 170 1.90 4.73 -13.84
C ALA A 170 2.63 4.81 -12.48
N LEU A 171 3.69 4.02 -12.30
CA LEU A 171 4.55 4.08 -11.13
C LEU A 171 5.32 5.41 -11.04
N ALA A 172 5.89 5.89 -12.15
CA ALA A 172 6.55 7.21 -12.22
C ALA A 172 5.60 8.34 -11.81
N ARG A 173 4.35 8.31 -12.30
CA ARG A 173 3.30 9.27 -11.93
C ARG A 173 2.98 9.21 -10.44
N ALA A 174 2.81 8.01 -9.88
CA ALA A 174 2.50 7.82 -8.47
C ALA A 174 3.61 8.37 -7.56
N LEU A 175 4.87 8.28 -7.97
CA LEU A 175 6.05 8.74 -7.22
C LEU A 175 6.43 10.21 -7.48
N ALA A 176 5.85 10.85 -8.50
CA ALA A 176 6.30 12.16 -8.97
C ALA A 176 6.18 13.27 -7.91
N ALA A 177 5.16 13.23 -7.06
CA ALA A 177 4.97 14.19 -5.96
C ALA A 177 5.77 13.85 -4.68
N ASP A 178 6.61 12.82 -4.72
CA ASP A 178 7.38 12.29 -3.58
C ASP A 178 6.52 11.90 -2.36
N PRO A 179 5.42 11.13 -2.54
CA PRO A 179 4.54 10.78 -1.46
C PRO A 179 5.22 9.87 -0.42
N PRO A 180 4.89 9.98 0.88
CA PRO A 180 5.38 9.06 1.90
C PRO A 180 4.74 7.66 1.81
N VAL A 181 3.55 7.57 1.23
CA VAL A 181 2.75 6.35 1.08
C VAL A 181 2.45 6.08 -0.38
N VAL A 182 2.59 4.82 -0.80
CA VAL A 182 2.26 4.35 -2.15
C VAL A 182 1.29 3.17 -2.06
N LEU A 183 0.17 3.25 -2.77
CA LEU A 183 -0.84 2.21 -2.85
C LEU A 183 -0.84 1.62 -4.26
N LEU A 184 -0.68 0.30 -4.38
CA LEU A 184 -0.57 -0.43 -5.64
C LEU A 184 -1.66 -1.50 -5.71
N ASP A 185 -2.57 -1.37 -6.66
CA ASP A 185 -3.70 -2.29 -6.85
C ASP A 185 -3.41 -3.18 -8.06
N GLU A 186 -2.94 -4.41 -7.84
CA GLU A 186 -2.54 -5.40 -8.86
C GLU A 186 -1.59 -4.84 -9.94
N PRO A 187 -0.47 -4.18 -9.55
CA PRO A 187 0.34 -3.41 -10.49
C PRO A 187 1.03 -4.25 -11.57
N PHE A 188 1.11 -5.58 -11.43
CA PHE A 188 1.85 -6.44 -12.35
C PHE A 188 0.95 -7.48 -13.06
N SER A 189 -0.36 -7.48 -12.80
CA SER A 189 -1.29 -8.52 -13.28
C SER A 189 -1.41 -8.61 -14.81
N ALA A 190 -1.27 -7.49 -15.52
CA ALA A 190 -1.42 -7.42 -16.98
C ALA A 190 -0.11 -7.64 -17.77
N LEU A 191 0.94 -8.16 -17.11
CA LEU A 191 2.27 -8.31 -17.70
C LEU A 191 2.59 -9.77 -18.02
N ASP A 192 3.34 -9.98 -19.09
CA ASP A 192 3.97 -11.28 -19.35
C ASP A 192 5.02 -11.62 -18.28
N ALA A 193 5.38 -12.89 -18.16
CA ALA A 193 6.22 -13.40 -17.08
C ALA A 193 7.62 -12.74 -17.04
N LEU A 194 8.26 -12.50 -18.18
CA LEU A 194 9.60 -11.93 -18.23
C LEU A 194 9.58 -10.44 -17.82
N THR A 195 8.68 -9.66 -18.41
CA THR A 195 8.48 -8.25 -18.05
C THR A 195 8.12 -8.08 -16.58
N ARG A 196 7.30 -9.00 -16.01
CA ARG A 196 6.95 -9.01 -14.60
C ARG A 196 8.16 -9.22 -13.71
N LEU A 197 9.03 -10.18 -14.02
CA LEU A 197 10.26 -10.45 -13.25
C LEU A 197 11.23 -9.26 -13.27
N GLU A 198 11.40 -8.60 -14.43
CA GLU A 198 12.21 -7.38 -14.55
C GLU A 198 11.66 -6.27 -13.65
N LEU A 199 10.35 -6.00 -13.72
CA LEU A 199 9.69 -4.97 -12.92
C LEU A 199 9.73 -5.28 -11.42
N HIS A 200 9.67 -6.54 -11.00
CA HIS A 200 9.88 -6.92 -9.60
C HIS A 200 11.28 -6.54 -9.12
N GLY A 201 12.31 -6.81 -9.93
CA GLY A 201 13.70 -6.43 -9.63
C GLY A 201 13.85 -4.92 -9.46
N GLU A 202 13.26 -4.14 -10.39
CA GLU A 202 13.25 -2.69 -10.32
C GLU A 202 12.48 -2.15 -9.12
N PHE A 203 11.30 -2.71 -8.82
CA PHE A 203 10.52 -2.35 -7.64
C PHE A 203 11.31 -2.57 -6.35
N LEU A 204 12.03 -3.69 -6.21
CA LEU A 204 12.90 -3.95 -5.06
C LEU A 204 14.05 -2.93 -4.95
N ALA A 205 14.64 -2.53 -6.07
CA ALA A 205 15.66 -1.47 -6.09
C ALA A 205 15.06 -0.12 -5.67
N LEU A 206 13.86 0.22 -6.15
CA LEU A 206 13.11 1.41 -5.77
C LEU A 206 12.73 1.42 -4.29
N LYS A 207 12.20 0.30 -3.78
CA LYS A 207 11.86 0.11 -2.36
C LYS A 207 13.05 0.44 -1.48
N ARG A 208 14.23 -0.15 -1.75
CA ARG A 208 15.47 0.10 -0.98
C ARG A 208 15.94 1.56 -1.06
N ARG A 209 15.82 2.18 -2.26
CA ARG A 209 16.29 3.55 -2.51
C ARG A 209 15.39 4.61 -1.89
N LEU A 210 14.06 4.41 -1.95
CA LEU A 210 13.08 5.44 -1.60
C LEU A 210 12.54 5.32 -0.17
N GLY A 211 12.59 4.13 0.45
CA GLY A 211 12.08 3.89 1.81
C GLY A 211 10.61 4.27 2.01
N LYS A 212 9.78 4.16 0.95
CA LYS A 212 8.36 4.53 1.02
C LYS A 212 7.55 3.44 1.67
N THR A 213 6.53 3.83 2.44
CA THR A 213 5.51 2.90 2.91
C THR A 213 4.65 2.47 1.74
N THR A 214 4.52 1.16 1.53
CA THR A 214 3.79 0.63 0.36
C THR A 214 2.75 -0.40 0.79
N VAL A 215 1.53 -0.30 0.25
CA VAL A 215 0.56 -1.39 0.28
C VAL A 215 0.37 -1.91 -1.14
N LEU A 216 0.64 -3.19 -1.33
CA LEU A 216 0.55 -3.90 -2.59
C LEU A 216 -0.60 -4.90 -2.52
N VAL A 217 -1.60 -4.77 -3.37
CA VAL A 217 -2.62 -5.80 -3.59
C VAL A 217 -2.18 -6.68 -4.74
N THR A 218 -2.18 -7.99 -4.53
CA THR A 218 -1.90 -8.97 -5.59
C THR A 218 -2.66 -10.28 -5.33
N HIS A 219 -2.91 -11.03 -6.38
CA HIS A 219 -3.37 -12.43 -6.30
C HIS A 219 -2.21 -13.42 -6.46
N ASP A 220 -1.00 -12.94 -6.78
CA ASP A 220 0.20 -13.73 -6.96
C ASP A 220 1.00 -13.81 -5.66
N LEU A 221 1.07 -15.01 -5.07
CA LEU A 221 1.84 -15.26 -3.85
C LEU A 221 3.33 -15.07 -4.07
N GLY A 222 3.85 -15.45 -5.24
CA GLY A 222 5.27 -15.26 -5.58
C GLY A 222 5.66 -13.80 -5.52
N GLU A 223 4.81 -12.89 -6.02
CA GLU A 223 4.97 -11.44 -5.86
C GLU A 223 5.02 -11.02 -4.40
N ALA A 224 4.02 -11.43 -3.62
CA ALA A 224 3.92 -11.05 -2.22
C ALA A 224 5.16 -11.49 -1.43
N PHE A 225 5.59 -12.74 -1.61
CA PHE A 225 6.78 -13.29 -0.94
C PHE A 225 8.08 -12.62 -1.36
N ARG A 226 8.17 -12.17 -2.60
CA ARG A 226 9.36 -11.52 -3.15
C ARG A 226 9.47 -10.06 -2.76
N LEU A 227 8.34 -9.34 -2.71
CA LEU A 227 8.33 -7.89 -2.64
C LEU A 227 8.02 -7.33 -1.25
N ALA A 228 7.25 -8.07 -0.42
CA ALA A 228 6.73 -7.55 0.83
C ALA A 228 7.59 -7.89 2.05
N ASP A 229 7.54 -7.04 3.06
CA ASP A 229 8.09 -7.29 4.39
C ASP A 229 7.11 -8.09 5.24
N ARG A 230 5.82 -7.82 5.06
CA ARG A 230 4.71 -8.59 5.66
C ARG A 230 3.63 -8.86 4.64
N ILE A 231 2.91 -9.95 4.85
CA ILE A 231 1.80 -10.38 3.99
C ILE A 231 0.54 -10.51 4.85
N GLY A 232 -0.55 -9.90 4.38
CA GLY A 232 -1.89 -10.07 4.92
C GLY A 232 -2.71 -10.97 4.02
N VAL A 233 -3.17 -12.11 4.54
CA VAL A 233 -4.05 -13.05 3.82
C VAL A 233 -5.49 -12.68 4.09
N MET A 234 -6.24 -12.35 3.04
CA MET A 234 -7.64 -11.96 3.12
C MET A 234 -8.56 -13.00 2.47
N ARG A 235 -9.71 -13.25 3.10
CA ARG A 235 -10.79 -14.08 2.57
C ARG A 235 -12.15 -13.53 3.01
N ALA A 236 -13.10 -13.44 2.09
CA ALA A 236 -14.50 -13.06 2.35
C ALA A 236 -14.66 -11.80 3.22
N GLY A 237 -13.79 -10.80 3.03
CA GLY A 237 -13.80 -9.54 3.77
C GLY A 237 -13.07 -9.55 5.11
N GLU A 238 -12.45 -10.66 5.49
CA GLU A 238 -11.71 -10.81 6.75
C GLU A 238 -10.20 -10.91 6.50
N LEU A 239 -9.40 -10.42 7.45
CA LEU A 239 -7.95 -10.62 7.50
C LEU A 239 -7.66 -11.87 8.34
N LEU A 240 -7.33 -12.98 7.67
CA LEU A 240 -7.14 -14.27 8.34
C LEU A 240 -5.79 -14.39 9.03
N GLN A 241 -4.74 -13.83 8.42
CA GLN A 241 -3.40 -13.83 8.98
C GLN A 241 -2.61 -12.63 8.46
N LEU A 242 -1.75 -12.09 9.31
CA LEU A 242 -0.82 -11.00 8.99
C LEU A 242 0.53 -11.32 9.64
N GLY A 243 1.59 -11.40 8.85
CA GLY A 243 2.91 -11.73 9.37
C GLY A 243 4.00 -11.62 8.31
N ARG A 244 5.24 -11.87 8.70
CA ARG A 244 6.37 -11.98 7.77
C ARG A 244 6.21 -13.24 6.90
N PRO A 245 6.77 -13.27 5.67
CA PRO A 245 6.72 -14.44 4.82
C PRO A 245 7.11 -15.75 5.51
N ALA A 246 8.19 -15.73 6.30
CA ALA A 246 8.65 -16.91 7.04
C ALA A 246 7.68 -17.37 8.14
N GLU A 247 7.00 -16.42 8.82
CA GLU A 247 6.01 -16.72 9.86
C GLU A 247 4.78 -17.39 9.28
N LEU A 248 4.31 -16.92 8.11
CA LEU A 248 3.17 -17.53 7.43
C LEU A 248 3.45 -18.99 7.04
N LEU A 249 4.66 -19.27 6.55
CA LEU A 249 5.07 -20.63 6.17
C LEU A 249 5.25 -21.55 7.39
N ALA A 250 5.80 -21.03 8.48
CA ALA A 250 6.07 -21.82 9.68
C ALA A 250 4.79 -22.17 10.46
N ALA A 251 3.82 -21.24 10.51
CA ALA A 251 2.61 -21.36 11.30
C ALA A 251 1.39 -20.77 10.58
N PRO A 252 0.83 -21.46 9.56
CA PRO A 252 -0.42 -21.04 8.92
C PRO A 252 -1.57 -21.03 9.92
N ALA A 253 -2.32 -19.93 10.00
CA ALA A 253 -3.37 -19.74 11.00
C ALA A 253 -4.56 -20.69 10.86
N ASN A 254 -4.82 -21.20 9.65
CA ASN A 254 -5.91 -22.14 9.36
C ASN A 254 -5.64 -22.91 8.06
N ASP A 255 -6.53 -23.85 7.73
CA ASP A 255 -6.40 -24.70 6.55
C ASP A 255 -6.40 -23.92 5.24
N TYR A 256 -7.25 -22.89 5.12
CA TYR A 256 -7.26 -22.04 3.94
C TYR A 256 -5.91 -21.37 3.69
N VAL A 257 -5.30 -20.79 4.74
CA VAL A 257 -3.97 -20.16 4.61
C VAL A 257 -2.93 -21.22 4.23
N ARG A 258 -3.00 -22.42 4.82
CA ARG A 258 -2.10 -23.54 4.49
C ARG A 258 -2.24 -23.97 3.03
N GLU A 259 -3.46 -24.14 2.54
CA GLU A 259 -3.75 -24.52 1.15
C GLU A 259 -3.30 -23.41 0.18
N LEU A 260 -3.61 -22.16 0.49
CA LEU A 260 -3.18 -21.01 -0.32
C LEU A 260 -1.65 -20.97 -0.46
N LEU A 261 -0.92 -21.16 0.65
CA LEU A 261 0.55 -21.15 0.64
C LEU A 261 1.15 -22.37 -0.11
N ALA A 262 0.47 -23.51 -0.13
CA ALA A 262 0.91 -24.69 -0.87
C ALA A 262 0.89 -24.48 -2.39
N LEU A 263 -0.01 -23.63 -2.91
CA LEU A 263 -0.06 -23.26 -4.33
C LEU A 263 1.22 -22.57 -4.83
N ARG A 264 1.96 -21.92 -3.93
CA ARG A 264 3.25 -21.29 -4.25
C ARG A 264 4.32 -22.30 -4.68
N THR A 265 4.34 -23.48 -4.05
CA THR A 265 5.37 -24.52 -4.27
C THR A 265 5.14 -25.34 -5.54
N GLY A 266 3.99 -25.21 -6.19
CA GLY A 266 3.66 -25.92 -7.44
C GLY A 266 3.94 -25.11 -8.71
N SER A 267 4.55 -23.93 -8.61
CA SER A 267 4.81 -23.02 -9.74
C SER A 267 6.30 -22.82 -10.04
N ASP A 268 7.18 -23.66 -9.48
CA ASP A 268 8.63 -23.72 -9.79
C ASP A 268 8.93 -24.73 -10.90
#